data_de4af915cd9d61e34f73b0493df12bf9
#
_entry.id   de4af915cd9d61e34f73b0493df12bf9
#
_cell.length_a   1.000
_cell.length_b   1.000
_cell.length_c   1.000
_cell.angle_alpha   90.00
_cell.angle_beta   90.00
_cell.angle_gamma   90.00
#
_symmetry.space_group_name_H-M   'P 1'
#
loop_
_entity.id
_entity.type
_entity.pdbx_description
1 polymer ?
#
loop_
_entity_poly.entity_id
_entity_poly.type
_entity_poly.pdbx_seq_one_letter_code
_entity_poly.pdbx_strand_id
1 'polypeptide(L)'
;MSLPCRLVSLLLGIVLIIQSITLTVQQNVIYAINAGGDSHVDSHGIKYARDPLMGKTGTESDYGKQLLMINRAKPNDELLYQTERYHHDTFGYDLPLAGDGEYVLILKFCEVYFNAPNMKVFDVLLNNRHMVVTDLDIFSLVGKGTAHDEYVYFTVSRGRLYFKEEDSEIRGGKVKLEFLKGYKDNPKINAIVLIKGYDEASLPRLTPLVSEQPPQEILGDTILNEAAPTGDGDVQTDAKAKHRKTSGPKQPNPYSLDESSMMLPVFIAIGAFIPLLFCLCRL
;
A
#
# COMPACT_ATOMS: atom_id res chain seq x y z
N MET A 1 -52.42 17.17 -33.79
CA MET A 1 -52.22 15.71 -33.92
C MET A 1 -51.60 15.18 -32.63
N SER A 2 -52.42 14.61 -31.74
CA SER A 2 -51.95 14.02 -30.49
C SER A 2 -51.49 12.59 -30.76
N LEU A 3 -50.24 12.27 -30.38
CA LEU A 3 -49.73 10.89 -30.44
C LEU A 3 -50.66 9.97 -29.64
N PRO A 4 -51.01 8.79 -30.15
CA PRO A 4 -51.86 7.87 -29.41
C PRO A 4 -51.14 7.38 -28.13
N CYS A 5 -51.87 7.42 -27.02
CA CYS A 5 -51.39 7.14 -25.66
C CYS A 5 -50.57 5.81 -25.55
N ARG A 6 -50.89 4.84 -26.40
CA ARG A 6 -50.16 3.56 -26.49
C ARG A 6 -48.72 3.70 -27.04
N LEU A 7 -48.49 4.63 -27.96
CA LEU A 7 -47.17 4.88 -28.53
C LEU A 7 -46.23 5.56 -27.52
N VAL A 8 -46.78 6.49 -26.74
CA VAL A 8 -46.06 7.16 -25.65
C VAL A 8 -45.67 6.16 -24.54
N SER A 9 -46.59 5.25 -24.18
CA SER A 9 -46.30 4.21 -23.17
C SER A 9 -45.25 3.22 -23.67
N LEU A 10 -45.23 2.86 -24.95
CA LEU A 10 -44.24 1.97 -25.54
C LEU A 10 -42.84 2.62 -25.58
N LEU A 11 -42.78 3.90 -25.96
CA LEU A 11 -41.53 4.68 -25.95
C LEU A 11 -40.97 4.85 -24.54
N LEU A 12 -41.81 5.11 -23.55
CA LEU A 12 -41.42 5.21 -22.16
C LEU A 12 -40.86 3.87 -21.63
N GLY A 13 -41.50 2.74 -22.02
CA GLY A 13 -41.02 1.39 -21.68
C GLY A 13 -39.63 1.09 -22.28
N ILE A 14 -39.40 1.47 -23.54
CA ILE A 14 -38.11 1.29 -24.22
C ILE A 14 -37.01 2.15 -23.56
N VAL A 15 -37.31 3.41 -23.20
CA VAL A 15 -36.38 4.29 -22.51
C VAL A 15 -36.01 3.73 -21.13
N LEU A 16 -36.94 3.16 -20.38
CA LEU A 16 -36.70 2.52 -19.09
C LEU A 16 -35.86 1.25 -19.22
N ILE A 17 -36.06 0.47 -20.29
CA ILE A 17 -35.25 -0.73 -20.57
C ILE A 17 -33.80 -0.34 -20.96
N ILE A 18 -33.61 0.71 -21.75
CA ILE A 18 -32.30 1.22 -22.15
C ILE A 18 -31.51 1.75 -20.94
N GLN A 19 -32.17 2.37 -19.96
CA GLN A 19 -31.54 2.85 -18.74
C GLN A 19 -31.14 1.73 -17.79
N SER A 20 -31.69 0.52 -17.94
CA SER A 20 -31.35 -0.64 -17.09
C SER A 20 -30.12 -1.41 -17.56
N ILE A 21 -29.58 -1.11 -18.75
CA ILE A 21 -28.32 -1.71 -19.25
C ILE A 21 -27.16 -0.78 -18.91
N THR A 22 -26.97 -0.49 -17.64
CA THR A 22 -25.65 -0.14 -17.17
C THR A 22 -24.84 -1.43 -17.19
N LEU A 23 -24.08 -1.63 -18.25
CA LEU A 23 -23.09 -2.69 -18.33
C LEU A 23 -22.06 -2.38 -17.24
N THR A 24 -22.27 -2.90 -16.04
CA THR A 24 -21.22 -2.91 -15.03
C THR A 24 -20.13 -3.83 -15.59
N VAL A 25 -19.07 -3.24 -16.12
CA VAL A 25 -17.85 -3.98 -16.44
C VAL A 25 -17.33 -4.47 -15.09
N GLN A 26 -17.76 -5.68 -14.73
CA GLN A 26 -17.28 -6.33 -13.52
C GLN A 26 -15.83 -6.70 -13.78
N GLN A 27 -14.91 -6.05 -13.08
CA GLN A 27 -13.50 -6.40 -13.14
C GLN A 27 -13.32 -7.87 -12.77
N ASN A 28 -12.64 -8.61 -13.61
CA ASN A 28 -12.34 -10.02 -13.36
C ASN A 28 -11.15 -10.12 -12.39
N VAL A 29 -11.42 -9.89 -11.09
CA VAL A 29 -10.42 -10.00 -10.02
C VAL A 29 -10.10 -11.47 -9.80
N ILE A 30 -8.87 -11.87 -10.11
CA ILE A 30 -8.38 -13.24 -9.96
C ILE A 30 -7.85 -13.49 -8.55
N TYR A 31 -7.22 -12.47 -7.96
CA TYR A 31 -6.62 -12.56 -6.64
C TYR A 31 -6.62 -11.19 -5.98
N ALA A 32 -7.01 -11.12 -4.73
CA ALA A 32 -6.88 -9.92 -3.92
C ALA A 32 -6.68 -10.29 -2.45
N ILE A 33 -5.67 -9.69 -1.80
CA ILE A 33 -5.36 -9.89 -0.38
C ILE A 33 -5.03 -8.57 0.30
N ASN A 34 -5.39 -8.49 1.58
CA ASN A 34 -4.93 -7.46 2.50
C ASN A 34 -3.73 -8.01 3.27
N ALA A 35 -2.51 -7.64 2.87
CA ALA A 35 -1.29 -8.17 3.46
C ALA A 35 -1.12 -7.70 4.91
N GLY A 36 -0.81 -8.63 5.82
CA GLY A 36 -0.74 -8.37 7.25
C GLY A 36 -2.08 -8.05 7.92
N GLY A 37 -3.21 -8.14 7.19
CA GLY A 37 -4.54 -7.79 7.69
C GLY A 37 -5.62 -8.85 7.45
N ASP A 38 -6.80 -8.58 7.99
CA ASP A 38 -8.00 -9.37 7.78
C ASP A 38 -8.68 -9.04 6.43
N SER A 39 -9.72 -9.82 6.09
CA SER A 39 -10.50 -9.57 4.88
C SER A 39 -11.14 -8.17 4.87
N HIS A 40 -11.22 -7.57 3.70
CA HIS A 40 -11.78 -6.24 3.49
C HIS A 40 -12.50 -6.14 2.14
N VAL A 41 -13.46 -5.23 2.04
CA VAL A 41 -14.11 -4.87 0.75
C VAL A 41 -13.87 -3.39 0.53
N ASP A 42 -13.22 -3.05 -0.59
CA ASP A 42 -12.91 -1.66 -0.91
C ASP A 42 -14.11 -0.89 -1.51
N SER A 43 -13.90 0.39 -1.76
CA SER A 43 -14.91 1.29 -2.35
C SER A 43 -15.28 0.94 -3.80
N HIS A 44 -14.51 0.09 -4.47
CA HIS A 44 -14.77 -0.43 -5.82
C HIS A 44 -15.47 -1.80 -5.78
N GLY A 45 -15.75 -2.34 -4.59
CA GLY A 45 -16.37 -3.65 -4.40
C GLY A 45 -15.40 -4.82 -4.54
N ILE A 46 -14.09 -4.58 -4.60
CA ILE A 46 -13.08 -5.64 -4.63
C ILE A 46 -13.00 -6.27 -3.24
N LYS A 47 -13.14 -7.60 -3.20
CA LYS A 47 -13.08 -8.40 -1.97
C LYS A 47 -11.66 -8.88 -1.75
N TYR A 48 -10.96 -8.28 -0.82
CA TYR A 48 -9.63 -8.70 -0.36
C TYR A 48 -9.78 -9.81 0.67
N ALA A 49 -9.12 -10.92 0.42
CA ALA A 49 -9.02 -11.99 1.40
C ALA A 49 -8.03 -11.60 2.51
N ARG A 50 -8.13 -12.29 3.65
CA ARG A 50 -7.10 -12.23 4.69
C ARG A 50 -5.77 -12.69 4.15
N ASP A 51 -4.68 -12.15 4.70
CA ASP A 51 -3.31 -12.53 4.33
C ASP A 51 -3.05 -14.03 4.52
N PRO A 52 -2.72 -14.77 3.42
CA PRO A 52 -2.45 -16.21 3.50
C PRO A 52 -1.13 -16.56 4.19
N LEU A 53 -0.23 -15.59 4.39
CA LEU A 53 1.06 -15.77 5.07
C LEU A 53 0.97 -15.50 6.57
N MET A 54 -0.19 -15.12 7.10
CA MET A 54 -0.36 -14.82 8.52
C MET A 54 0.05 -16.03 9.39
N GLY A 55 0.96 -15.78 10.36
CA GLY A 55 1.54 -16.80 11.21
C GLY A 55 2.51 -17.79 10.51
N LYS A 56 2.91 -17.54 9.26
CA LYS A 56 3.80 -18.41 8.49
C LYS A 56 5.11 -17.75 8.09
N THR A 57 5.04 -16.63 7.39
CA THR A 57 6.21 -15.96 6.81
C THR A 57 6.13 -14.46 7.03
N GLY A 58 7.23 -13.88 7.53
CA GLY A 58 7.31 -12.45 7.83
C GLY A 58 6.47 -12.07 9.04
N THR A 59 6.31 -10.76 9.21
CA THR A 59 5.60 -10.15 10.34
C THR A 59 4.43 -9.34 9.80
N GLU A 60 3.26 -9.57 10.34
CA GLU A 60 2.10 -8.71 10.18
C GLU A 60 2.21 -7.49 11.09
N SER A 61 1.84 -6.32 10.57
CA SER A 61 1.82 -5.07 11.32
C SER A 61 0.56 -4.27 10.98
N ASP A 62 -0.04 -3.70 12.00
CA ASP A 62 -1.14 -2.74 11.87
C ASP A 62 -0.71 -1.35 12.40
N TYR A 63 0.59 -1.08 12.40
CA TYR A 63 1.16 0.18 12.88
C TYR A 63 0.56 1.41 12.17
N GLY A 64 0.18 1.27 10.91
CA GLY A 64 -0.47 2.33 10.14
C GLY A 64 -1.81 2.80 10.70
N LYS A 65 -2.49 2.01 11.53
CA LYS A 65 -3.72 2.42 12.23
C LYS A 65 -3.52 3.54 13.25
N GLN A 66 -2.27 3.84 13.61
CA GLN A 66 -1.94 5.00 14.45
C GLN A 66 -2.04 6.33 13.71
N LEU A 67 -2.05 6.31 12.38
CA LEU A 67 -2.28 7.49 11.56
C LEU A 67 -3.75 7.84 11.54
N LEU A 68 -4.08 9.13 11.65
CA LEU A 68 -5.46 9.62 11.66
C LEU A 68 -6.15 9.40 10.30
N MET A 69 -5.37 9.44 9.22
CA MET A 69 -5.84 9.25 7.86
C MET A 69 -4.68 8.79 6.97
N ILE A 70 -5.03 8.16 5.85
CA ILE A 70 -4.09 7.85 4.78
C ILE A 70 -4.40 8.75 3.58
N ASN A 71 -3.48 9.67 3.30
CA ASN A 71 -3.63 10.57 2.16
C ASN A 71 -3.80 9.79 0.85
N ARG A 72 -4.56 10.33 -0.11
CA ARG A 72 -4.91 9.75 -1.42
C ARG A 72 -5.82 8.52 -1.36
N ALA A 73 -5.94 7.82 -0.25
CA ALA A 73 -6.90 6.73 -0.09
C ALA A 73 -8.30 7.29 0.20
N LYS A 74 -9.34 6.63 -0.31
CA LYS A 74 -10.71 6.91 0.13
C LYS A 74 -10.90 6.41 1.57
N PRO A 75 -11.76 7.04 2.38
CA PRO A 75 -11.93 6.66 3.79
C PRO A 75 -12.18 5.17 4.02
N ASN A 76 -12.93 4.51 3.12
CA ASN A 76 -13.23 3.08 3.22
C ASN A 76 -12.05 2.18 2.80
N ASP A 77 -11.06 2.73 2.09
CA ASP A 77 -9.93 2.00 1.54
C ASP A 77 -8.64 2.17 2.37
N GLU A 78 -8.65 3.06 3.38
CA GLU A 78 -7.48 3.35 4.22
C GLU A 78 -6.93 2.10 4.91
N LEU A 79 -7.80 1.17 5.30
CA LEU A 79 -7.39 -0.08 5.95
C LEU A 79 -6.38 -0.88 5.12
N LEU A 80 -6.51 -0.85 3.78
CA LEU A 80 -5.59 -1.53 2.85
C LEU A 80 -4.18 -0.92 2.82
N TYR A 81 -3.95 0.21 3.48
CA TYR A 81 -2.67 0.90 3.59
C TYR A 81 -2.20 1.03 5.04
N GLN A 82 -3.07 0.73 6.00
CA GLN A 82 -2.79 0.76 7.44
C GLN A 82 -2.25 -0.56 7.96
N THR A 83 -2.52 -1.68 7.27
CA THR A 83 -1.94 -2.99 7.56
C THR A 83 -0.86 -3.32 6.54
N GLU A 84 0.14 -4.08 6.94
CA GLU A 84 1.26 -4.46 6.10
C GLU A 84 1.86 -5.80 6.52
N ARG A 85 2.48 -6.49 5.56
CA ARG A 85 3.43 -7.56 5.81
C ARG A 85 4.82 -7.10 5.45
N TYR A 86 5.77 -7.32 6.33
CA TYR A 86 7.19 -7.12 6.08
C TYR A 86 8.00 -8.35 6.50
N HIS A 87 9.23 -8.47 6.00
CA HIS A 87 10.13 -9.56 6.39
C HIS A 87 11.58 -9.09 6.39
N HIS A 88 12.40 -9.65 7.30
CA HIS A 88 13.83 -9.35 7.37
C HIS A 88 14.62 -9.83 6.15
N ASP A 89 14.10 -10.82 5.43
CA ASP A 89 14.62 -11.36 4.19
C ASP A 89 13.66 -11.16 3.04
N THR A 90 14.04 -11.61 1.84
CA THR A 90 13.15 -11.71 0.69
C THR A 90 11.97 -12.62 1.00
N PHE A 91 10.76 -12.17 0.67
CA PHE A 91 9.53 -12.95 0.81
C PHE A 91 8.60 -12.73 -0.39
N GLY A 92 7.55 -13.55 -0.50
CA GLY A 92 6.66 -13.41 -1.65
C GLY A 92 5.38 -14.21 -1.55
N TYR A 93 4.57 -14.07 -2.61
CA TYR A 93 3.27 -14.71 -2.77
C TYR A 93 3.20 -15.46 -4.09
N ASP A 94 2.50 -16.59 -4.09
CA ASP A 94 2.14 -17.30 -5.30
C ASP A 94 0.79 -16.78 -5.81
N LEU A 95 0.79 -16.10 -6.95
CA LEU A 95 -0.41 -15.54 -7.56
C LEU A 95 -1.00 -16.54 -8.55
N PRO A 96 -2.24 -17.01 -8.38
CA PRO A 96 -2.90 -17.89 -9.33
C PRO A 96 -3.20 -17.16 -10.63
N LEU A 97 -3.14 -17.87 -11.76
CA LEU A 97 -3.53 -17.34 -13.07
C LEU A 97 -4.79 -18.03 -13.57
N ALA A 98 -5.62 -17.31 -14.31
CA ALA A 98 -6.84 -17.80 -14.95
C ALA A 98 -6.66 -18.08 -16.46
N GLY A 99 -5.49 -18.64 -16.86
CA GLY A 99 -5.16 -18.94 -18.26
C GLY A 99 -4.64 -17.73 -19.04
N ASP A 100 -4.60 -17.86 -20.35
CA ASP A 100 -4.05 -16.83 -21.25
C ASP A 100 -4.88 -15.53 -21.23
N GLY A 101 -4.23 -14.40 -21.44
CA GLY A 101 -4.85 -13.07 -21.48
C GLY A 101 -3.96 -11.96 -20.94
N GLU A 102 -4.50 -10.76 -20.89
CA GLU A 102 -3.87 -9.57 -20.35
C GLU A 102 -4.20 -9.44 -18.85
N TYR A 103 -3.20 -9.08 -18.07
CA TYR A 103 -3.29 -8.94 -16.62
C TYR A 103 -2.75 -7.59 -16.16
N VAL A 104 -3.35 -7.06 -15.12
CA VAL A 104 -2.77 -5.99 -14.32
C VAL A 104 -2.63 -6.45 -12.87
N LEU A 105 -1.44 -6.31 -12.33
CA LEU A 105 -1.12 -6.51 -10.93
C LEU A 105 -1.00 -5.15 -10.27
N ILE A 106 -1.82 -4.89 -9.26
CA ILE A 106 -1.80 -3.65 -8.48
C ILE A 106 -1.18 -3.97 -7.12
N LEU A 107 -0.08 -3.30 -6.82
CA LEU A 107 0.63 -3.41 -5.55
C LEU A 107 0.42 -2.13 -4.75
N LYS A 108 -0.15 -2.26 -3.55
CA LYS A 108 -0.50 -1.13 -2.69
C LYS A 108 0.53 -0.95 -1.59
N PHE A 109 1.03 0.27 -1.44
CA PHE A 109 2.07 0.63 -0.49
C PHE A 109 1.70 1.89 0.30
N CYS A 110 2.19 1.99 1.53
CA CYS A 110 2.17 3.20 2.33
C CYS A 110 3.34 3.17 3.32
N GLU A 111 4.15 4.22 3.36
CA GLU A 111 5.15 4.35 4.42
C GLU A 111 4.49 4.92 5.68
N VAL A 112 4.47 4.12 6.73
CA VAL A 112 3.78 4.49 7.98
C VAL A 112 4.73 4.74 9.15
N TYR A 113 5.99 4.33 9.02
CA TYR A 113 6.97 4.34 10.11
C TYR A 113 8.04 5.41 9.94
N PHE A 114 8.79 5.39 8.85
CA PHE A 114 9.91 6.29 8.62
C PHE A 114 9.47 7.73 8.31
N ASN A 115 10.38 8.69 8.62
CA ASN A 115 10.13 10.12 8.47
C ASN A 115 11.17 10.80 7.54
N ALA A 116 11.92 10.00 6.76
CA ALA A 116 12.95 10.49 5.84
C ALA A 116 13.08 9.55 4.63
N PRO A 117 13.50 10.05 3.46
CA PRO A 117 13.80 9.23 2.31
C PRO A 117 15.03 8.35 2.56
N ASN A 118 15.20 7.31 1.74
CA ASN A 118 16.29 6.34 1.79
C ASN A 118 16.41 5.54 3.11
N MET A 119 15.35 5.51 3.91
CA MET A 119 15.31 4.66 5.11
C MET A 119 14.88 3.23 4.78
N LYS A 120 13.97 3.06 3.84
CA LYS A 120 13.46 1.77 3.34
C LYS A 120 13.48 1.78 1.82
N VAL A 121 14.27 0.90 1.21
CA VAL A 121 14.41 0.77 -0.25
C VAL A 121 14.48 -0.71 -0.61
N PHE A 122 13.65 -1.16 -1.53
CA PHE A 122 13.58 -2.56 -1.95
C PHE A 122 13.06 -2.70 -3.38
N ASP A 123 13.22 -3.90 -3.94
CA ASP A 123 12.79 -4.24 -5.29
C ASP A 123 11.62 -5.21 -5.28
N VAL A 124 10.92 -5.31 -6.42
CA VAL A 124 9.87 -6.31 -6.63
C VAL A 124 10.16 -7.11 -7.89
N LEU A 125 10.19 -8.44 -7.73
CA LEU A 125 10.47 -9.40 -8.79
C LEU A 125 9.22 -10.23 -9.10
N LEU A 126 8.90 -10.37 -10.38
CA LEU A 126 7.80 -11.20 -10.85
C LEU A 126 8.33 -12.41 -11.61
N ASN A 127 7.80 -13.59 -11.28
CA ASN A 127 8.10 -14.88 -11.88
C ASN A 127 9.60 -15.21 -11.95
N ASN A 128 10.35 -14.89 -10.90
CA ASN A 128 11.79 -15.12 -10.71
C ASN A 128 12.69 -14.49 -11.82
N ARG A 129 12.16 -13.58 -12.64
CA ARG A 129 12.90 -13.00 -13.77
C ARG A 129 12.68 -11.51 -13.97
N HIS A 130 11.43 -11.06 -13.91
CA HIS A 130 11.06 -9.71 -14.32
C HIS A 130 11.14 -8.76 -13.13
N MET A 131 12.11 -7.85 -13.14
CA MET A 131 12.15 -6.75 -12.18
C MET A 131 11.05 -5.75 -12.54
N VAL A 132 9.95 -5.78 -11.78
CA VAL A 132 8.76 -4.97 -12.07
C VAL A 132 8.77 -3.63 -11.35
N VAL A 133 9.43 -3.56 -10.19
CA VAL A 133 9.70 -2.32 -9.45
C VAL A 133 11.14 -2.38 -8.95
N THR A 134 11.88 -1.27 -9.12
CA THR A 134 13.27 -1.15 -8.70
C THR A 134 13.46 0.05 -7.78
N ASP A 135 14.30 -0.12 -6.74
CA ASP A 135 14.67 0.94 -5.80
C ASP A 135 13.45 1.68 -5.21
N LEU A 136 12.40 0.93 -4.82
CA LEU A 136 11.18 1.52 -4.27
C LEU A 136 11.45 2.17 -2.92
N ASP A 137 11.47 3.49 -2.89
CA ASP A 137 11.43 4.33 -1.69
C ASP A 137 10.08 5.04 -1.62
N ILE A 138 9.12 4.43 -0.91
CA ILE A 138 7.75 4.93 -0.81
C ILE A 138 7.73 6.35 -0.21
N PHE A 139 8.57 6.60 0.82
CA PHE A 139 8.65 7.92 1.44
C PHE A 139 9.14 8.97 0.46
N SER A 140 10.15 8.66 -0.35
CA SER A 140 10.69 9.58 -1.35
C SER A 140 9.66 9.95 -2.41
N LEU A 141 8.79 8.99 -2.79
CA LEU A 141 7.77 9.19 -3.81
C LEU A 141 6.58 10.03 -3.32
N VAL A 142 6.05 9.70 -2.12
CA VAL A 142 4.76 10.25 -1.68
C VAL A 142 4.75 10.73 -0.23
N GLY A 143 5.82 10.52 0.52
CA GLY A 143 5.89 10.88 1.95
C GLY A 143 5.22 9.86 2.87
N LYS A 144 5.26 10.15 4.18
CA LYS A 144 4.65 9.31 5.21
C LYS A 144 3.13 9.44 5.21
N GLY A 145 2.44 8.30 5.43
CA GLY A 145 0.99 8.27 5.56
C GLY A 145 0.24 8.58 4.25
N THR A 146 0.90 8.37 3.11
CA THR A 146 0.32 8.61 1.79
C THR A 146 0.32 7.32 0.99
N ALA A 147 -0.82 6.99 0.41
CA ALA A 147 -1.00 5.81 -0.41
C ALA A 147 -0.24 5.92 -1.74
N HIS A 148 0.41 4.83 -2.13
CA HIS A 148 1.09 4.66 -3.41
C HIS A 148 0.74 3.31 -4.02
N ASP A 149 0.34 3.30 -5.28
CA ASP A 149 -0.01 2.08 -6.02
C ASP A 149 0.92 1.92 -7.23
N GLU A 150 1.52 0.73 -7.36
CA GLU A 150 2.25 0.32 -8.56
C GLU A 150 1.37 -0.56 -9.43
N TYR A 151 1.30 -0.24 -10.73
CA TYR A 151 0.52 -0.97 -11.73
C TYR A 151 1.46 -1.70 -12.67
N VAL A 152 1.46 -3.03 -12.60
CA VAL A 152 2.31 -3.90 -13.40
C VAL A 152 1.45 -4.63 -14.44
N TYR A 153 1.61 -4.27 -15.71
CA TYR A 153 0.88 -4.85 -16.83
C TYR A 153 1.71 -5.96 -17.47
N PHE A 154 1.11 -7.12 -17.65
CA PHE A 154 1.75 -8.25 -18.32
C PHE A 154 0.74 -9.10 -19.08
N THR A 155 1.22 -9.89 -20.04
CA THR A 155 0.40 -10.82 -20.82
C THR A 155 0.81 -12.26 -20.55
N VAL A 156 -0.18 -13.14 -20.48
CA VAL A 156 0.04 -14.59 -20.41
C VAL A 156 -0.41 -15.20 -21.72
N SER A 157 0.45 -15.98 -22.34
CA SER A 157 0.14 -16.72 -23.57
C SER A 157 0.92 -18.01 -23.62
N ARG A 158 0.23 -19.13 -23.88
CA ARG A 158 0.82 -20.47 -24.07
C ARG A 158 1.76 -20.89 -22.94
N GLY A 159 1.37 -20.61 -21.70
CA GLY A 159 2.16 -20.98 -20.51
C GLY A 159 3.39 -20.10 -20.28
N ARG A 160 3.49 -18.95 -20.93
CA ARG A 160 4.56 -17.95 -20.74
C ARG A 160 3.98 -16.62 -20.29
N LEU A 161 4.70 -15.95 -19.43
CA LEU A 161 4.45 -14.57 -19.00
C LEU A 161 5.34 -13.65 -19.84
N TYR A 162 4.75 -12.62 -20.42
CA TYR A 162 5.43 -11.57 -21.19
C TYR A 162 5.33 -10.25 -20.44
N PHE A 163 6.47 -9.66 -20.13
CA PHE A 163 6.58 -8.36 -19.49
C PHE A 163 7.61 -7.50 -20.24
N LYS A 164 7.15 -6.37 -20.81
CA LYS A 164 7.96 -5.56 -21.73
C LYS A 164 8.50 -6.45 -22.88
N GLU A 165 9.80 -6.47 -23.08
CA GLU A 165 10.47 -7.25 -24.15
C GLU A 165 10.94 -8.64 -23.68
N GLU A 166 10.67 -9.01 -22.43
CA GLU A 166 11.10 -10.26 -21.82
C GLU A 166 9.94 -11.23 -21.59
N ASP A 167 10.26 -12.52 -21.61
CA ASP A 167 9.30 -13.56 -21.27
C ASP A 167 9.89 -14.60 -20.33
N SER A 168 9.01 -15.28 -19.58
CA SER A 168 9.36 -16.35 -18.65
C SER A 168 8.34 -17.49 -18.65
N GLU A 169 8.79 -18.69 -18.32
CA GLU A 169 7.91 -19.88 -18.21
C GLU A 169 7.06 -19.82 -16.93
N ILE A 170 5.75 -20.09 -17.07
CA ILE A 170 4.83 -20.22 -15.95
C ILE A 170 4.77 -21.68 -15.51
N ARG A 171 4.98 -21.96 -14.24
CA ARG A 171 4.93 -23.31 -13.67
C ARG A 171 3.73 -23.46 -12.74
N GLY A 172 2.99 -24.55 -12.91
CA GLY A 172 1.86 -24.86 -12.04
C GLY A 172 0.70 -23.86 -12.09
N GLY A 173 0.56 -23.07 -13.17
CA GLY A 173 -0.52 -22.09 -13.33
C GLY A 173 -0.46 -20.92 -12.35
N LYS A 174 0.71 -20.63 -11.79
CA LYS A 174 0.96 -19.53 -10.85
C LYS A 174 2.19 -18.74 -11.26
N VAL A 175 2.23 -17.48 -10.87
CA VAL A 175 3.43 -16.64 -10.94
C VAL A 175 3.86 -16.25 -9.54
N LYS A 176 5.16 -16.27 -9.30
CA LYS A 176 5.73 -15.87 -8.01
C LYS A 176 5.94 -14.37 -8.00
N LEU A 177 5.44 -13.70 -6.97
CA LEU A 177 5.71 -12.30 -6.68
C LEU A 177 6.62 -12.23 -5.48
N GLU A 178 7.79 -11.61 -5.60
CA GLU A 178 8.80 -11.53 -4.54
C GLU A 178 9.17 -10.09 -4.23
N PHE A 179 9.22 -9.78 -2.94
CA PHE A 179 9.71 -8.50 -2.41
C PHE A 179 11.14 -8.74 -1.94
N LEU A 180 12.10 -8.19 -2.69
CA LEU A 180 13.52 -8.49 -2.50
C LEU A 180 14.10 -7.62 -1.40
N LYS A 181 14.83 -8.27 -0.48
CA LYS A 181 15.57 -7.59 0.57
C LYS A 181 16.74 -6.80 -0.02
N GLY A 182 16.66 -5.49 0.09
CA GLY A 182 17.76 -4.58 -0.21
C GLY A 182 18.68 -4.35 1.00
N TYR A 183 19.53 -3.35 0.92
CA TYR A 183 20.44 -2.93 1.99
C TYR A 183 19.81 -1.92 2.97
N LYS A 184 18.65 -1.41 2.68
CA LYS A 184 17.90 -0.44 3.49
C LYS A 184 16.63 -1.08 4.04
N ASP A 185 16.55 -1.28 5.35
CA ASP A 185 15.43 -1.85 6.08
C ASP A 185 14.75 -3.08 5.39
N ASN A 186 13.53 -3.38 5.71
CA ASN A 186 12.81 -4.59 5.31
C ASN A 186 11.86 -4.31 4.14
N PRO A 187 11.77 -5.19 3.13
CA PRO A 187 10.72 -5.10 2.12
C PRO A 187 9.35 -5.29 2.76
N LYS A 188 8.33 -4.67 2.16
CA LYS A 188 6.95 -4.70 2.67
C LYS A 188 5.93 -4.64 1.54
N ILE A 189 4.70 -5.01 1.87
CA ILE A 189 3.50 -4.83 1.03
C ILE A 189 2.27 -4.59 1.91
N ASN A 190 1.37 -3.73 1.47
CA ASN A 190 0.12 -3.45 2.16
C ASN A 190 -1.06 -4.24 1.58
N ALA A 191 -1.25 -4.26 0.26
CA ALA A 191 -2.25 -5.12 -0.38
C ALA A 191 -1.86 -5.45 -1.82
N ILE A 192 -2.41 -6.55 -2.34
CA ILE A 192 -2.15 -7.07 -3.69
C ILE A 192 -3.49 -7.31 -4.38
N VAL A 193 -3.61 -6.89 -5.64
CA VAL A 193 -4.75 -7.21 -6.53
C VAL A 193 -4.24 -7.69 -7.87
N LEU A 194 -4.76 -8.79 -8.38
CA LEU A 194 -4.52 -9.29 -9.72
C LEU A 194 -5.84 -9.34 -10.50
N ILE A 195 -5.90 -8.62 -11.60
CA ILE A 195 -7.08 -8.51 -12.47
C ILE A 195 -6.71 -9.04 -13.85
N LYS A 196 -7.63 -9.81 -14.46
CA LYS A 196 -7.49 -10.31 -15.84
C LYS A 196 -8.50 -9.60 -16.75
N GLY A 197 -8.06 -9.21 -17.96
CA GLY A 197 -8.96 -8.58 -18.94
C GLY A 197 -9.58 -7.31 -18.38
N TYR A 198 -8.75 -6.31 -18.12
CA TYR A 198 -9.15 -5.05 -17.49
C TYR A 198 -9.51 -3.99 -18.54
N ASP A 199 -10.35 -3.05 -18.13
CA ASP A 199 -10.53 -1.76 -18.77
C ASP A 199 -9.77 -0.70 -17.95
N GLU A 200 -8.84 0.00 -18.60
CA GLU A 200 -7.96 0.98 -17.95
C GLU A 200 -8.75 2.07 -17.20
N ALA A 201 -9.88 2.52 -17.75
CA ALA A 201 -10.72 3.55 -17.15
C ALA A 201 -11.46 3.05 -15.89
N SER A 202 -11.63 1.73 -15.74
CA SER A 202 -12.35 1.13 -14.62
C SER A 202 -11.43 0.68 -13.48
N LEU A 203 -10.10 0.72 -13.68
CA LEU A 203 -9.16 0.35 -12.62
C LEU A 203 -9.27 1.26 -11.40
N PRO A 204 -9.18 0.71 -10.18
CA PRO A 204 -9.12 1.54 -8.98
C PRO A 204 -7.91 2.46 -9.04
N ARG A 205 -8.12 3.76 -8.83
CA ARG A 205 -7.07 4.78 -8.84
C ARG A 205 -7.10 5.56 -7.54
N LEU A 206 -5.92 5.91 -7.06
CA LEU A 206 -5.74 6.83 -5.94
C LEU A 206 -6.14 8.26 -6.34
N THR A 207 -6.56 9.06 -5.36
CA THR A 207 -6.73 10.49 -5.56
C THR A 207 -5.38 11.12 -5.96
N PRO A 208 -5.34 12.00 -7.00
CA PRO A 208 -4.11 12.68 -7.39
C PRO A 208 -3.45 13.43 -6.22
N LEU A 209 -2.13 13.56 -6.23
CA LEU A 209 -1.42 14.44 -5.31
C LEU A 209 -1.85 15.89 -5.59
N VAL A 210 -1.98 16.70 -4.55
CA VAL A 210 -2.39 18.11 -4.68
C VAL A 210 -1.45 18.90 -5.61
N SER A 211 -0.17 18.49 -5.70
CA SER A 211 0.81 19.05 -6.65
C SER A 211 0.54 18.69 -8.12
N GLU A 212 -0.28 17.67 -8.38
CA GLU A 212 -0.65 17.22 -9.73
C GLU A 212 -1.98 17.86 -10.21
N GLN A 213 -2.68 18.58 -9.33
CA GLN A 213 -3.89 19.30 -9.73
C GLN A 213 -3.49 20.58 -10.47
N PRO A 214 -4.06 20.84 -11.66
CA PRO A 214 -3.88 22.13 -12.32
C PRO A 214 -4.38 23.23 -11.38
N PRO A 215 -3.74 24.44 -11.39
CA PRO A 215 -4.16 25.55 -10.54
C PRO A 215 -5.66 25.80 -10.74
N GLN A 216 -6.46 25.64 -9.70
CA GLN A 216 -7.85 26.11 -9.74
C GLN A 216 -7.79 27.62 -9.84
N GLU A 217 -8.29 28.17 -10.96
CA GLU A 217 -8.57 29.60 -11.06
C GLU A 217 -9.55 29.96 -9.94
N ILE A 218 -9.01 30.62 -8.92
CA ILE A 218 -9.83 31.27 -7.90
C ILE A 218 -10.46 32.46 -8.61
N LEU A 219 -11.72 32.29 -9.05
CA LEU A 219 -12.53 33.40 -9.50
C LEU A 219 -12.67 34.37 -8.32
N GLY A 220 -11.93 35.48 -8.40
CA GLY A 220 -11.91 36.47 -7.36
C GLY A 220 -13.26 37.16 -7.22
N ASP A 221 -13.93 36.95 -6.10
CA ASP A 221 -14.98 37.84 -5.65
C ASP A 221 -14.34 38.95 -4.77
N THR A 222 -14.53 40.14 -5.24
CA THR A 222 -14.21 41.46 -4.71
C THR A 222 -14.52 41.57 -3.23
N ILE A 223 -13.52 41.84 -2.39
CA ILE A 223 -13.76 42.33 -1.04
C ILE A 223 -13.25 43.77 -0.96
N LEU A 224 -14.20 44.68 -0.70
CA LEU A 224 -14.03 46.09 -0.40
C LEU A 224 -13.27 46.26 0.91
N ASN A 225 -12.38 47.26 0.88
CA ASN A 225 -11.63 47.80 2.00
C ASN A 225 -12.53 48.21 3.16
N GLU A 226 -12.07 47.94 4.39
CA GLU A 226 -12.25 48.91 5.48
C GLU A 226 -11.06 48.86 6.46
N ALA A 227 -10.77 50.06 7.01
CA ALA A 227 -9.54 50.54 7.58
C ALA A 227 -9.13 49.96 8.94
N ALA A 228 -7.83 50.04 9.19
CA ALA A 228 -7.22 49.83 10.51
C ALA A 228 -7.62 50.93 11.51
N PRO A 229 -7.50 50.65 12.84
CA PRO A 229 -6.57 51.48 13.60
C PRO A 229 -5.63 50.69 14.53
N THR A 230 -4.48 51.27 14.70
CA THR A 230 -3.36 51.02 15.59
C THR A 230 -3.74 50.88 17.07
N GLY A 231 -3.02 50.01 17.77
CA GLY A 231 -3.05 49.96 19.24
C GLY A 231 -2.03 48.96 19.79
N ASP A 232 -0.95 49.46 20.37
CA ASP A 232 0.05 48.75 21.17
C ASP A 232 -0.55 48.01 22.36
N GLY A 233 0.05 46.90 22.73
CA GLY A 233 -0.26 46.22 23.99
C GLY A 233 0.41 44.85 24.12
N ASP A 234 1.61 44.82 24.71
CA ASP A 234 2.28 43.64 25.24
C ASP A 234 1.40 42.89 26.22
N VAL A 235 1.18 41.60 25.97
CA VAL A 235 0.87 40.63 27.04
C VAL A 235 1.46 39.26 26.67
N GLN A 236 2.55 38.92 27.33
CA GLN A 236 3.01 37.52 27.49
C GLN A 236 1.95 36.68 28.20
N THR A 237 1.53 35.59 27.58
CA THR A 237 0.89 34.49 28.32
C THR A 237 1.48 33.18 27.85
N ASP A 238 2.30 32.58 28.73
CA ASP A 238 2.77 31.23 28.69
C ASP A 238 1.61 30.23 28.68
N ALA A 239 1.27 29.66 27.53
CA ALA A 239 0.38 28.51 27.44
C ALA A 239 1.19 27.21 27.40
N LYS A 240 1.45 26.68 28.59
CA LYS A 240 2.02 25.35 28.82
C LYS A 240 1.06 24.29 28.29
N ALA A 241 1.31 23.77 27.09
CA ALA A 241 0.58 22.64 26.54
C ALA A 241 0.81 21.41 27.40
N LYS A 242 -0.20 21.02 28.16
CA LYS A 242 -0.26 19.76 28.90
C LYS A 242 -0.29 18.59 27.92
N HIS A 243 0.81 17.92 27.73
CA HIS A 243 0.88 16.62 27.08
C HIS A 243 0.00 15.62 27.88
N ARG A 244 -1.13 15.25 27.29
CA ARG A 244 -1.99 14.18 27.81
C ARG A 244 -1.27 12.86 27.55
N LYS A 245 -0.69 12.26 28.59
CA LYS A 245 -0.14 10.89 28.55
C LYS A 245 -1.30 9.92 28.31
N THR A 246 -1.38 9.35 27.12
CA THR A 246 -2.22 8.19 26.86
C THR A 246 -1.54 6.98 27.48
N SER A 247 -2.09 6.48 28.60
CA SER A 247 -1.67 5.22 29.21
C SER A 247 -2.48 4.08 28.57
N GLY A 248 -1.93 3.52 27.46
CA GLY A 248 -2.33 2.23 26.91
C GLY A 248 -1.13 1.29 26.89
N PRO A 249 -1.30 -0.04 26.80
CA PRO A 249 -0.17 -0.94 26.63
C PRO A 249 0.60 -0.51 25.38
N LYS A 250 1.90 -0.23 25.53
CA LYS A 250 2.78 0.10 24.41
C LYS A 250 2.85 -1.13 23.50
N GLN A 251 2.25 -1.04 22.33
CA GLN A 251 2.45 -2.03 21.29
C GLN A 251 3.96 -2.04 20.94
N PRO A 252 4.61 -3.21 20.89
CA PRO A 252 6.02 -3.27 20.55
C PRO A 252 6.25 -2.63 19.18
N ASN A 253 7.27 -1.80 19.08
CA ASN A 253 7.66 -1.19 17.82
C ASN A 253 8.07 -2.32 16.84
N PRO A 254 7.34 -2.55 15.73
CA PRO A 254 7.62 -3.64 14.80
C PRO A 254 9.00 -3.51 14.12
N TYR A 255 9.61 -2.33 14.21
CA TYR A 255 10.92 -2.02 13.63
C TYR A 255 12.02 -1.84 14.68
N SER A 256 11.74 -2.10 15.97
CA SER A 256 12.82 -2.15 16.95
C SER A 256 13.67 -3.39 16.68
N LEU A 257 14.90 -3.18 16.27
CA LEU A 257 15.92 -4.22 16.32
C LEU A 257 16.00 -4.64 17.79
N ASP A 258 15.76 -5.92 18.04
CA ASP A 258 15.97 -6.50 19.38
C ASP A 258 17.49 -6.67 19.56
N GLU A 259 18.18 -5.57 19.85
CA GLU A 259 19.62 -5.56 20.13
C GLU A 259 19.98 -6.42 21.35
N SER A 260 18.99 -6.76 22.19
CA SER A 260 19.22 -7.57 23.38
C SER A 260 19.62 -9.02 23.05
N SER A 261 19.17 -9.56 21.90
CA SER A 261 19.51 -10.93 21.51
C SER A 261 20.91 -11.09 20.91
N MET A 262 21.47 -10.02 20.34
CA MET A 262 22.83 -10.05 19.76
C MET A 262 23.93 -9.82 20.80
N MET A 263 23.63 -9.07 21.87
CA MET A 263 24.63 -8.80 22.92
C MET A 263 24.83 -9.99 23.87
N LEU A 264 23.80 -10.80 24.09
CA LEU A 264 23.90 -11.94 25.04
C LEU A 264 25.01 -12.97 24.68
N PRO A 265 25.13 -13.45 23.41
CA PRO A 265 26.21 -14.37 23.05
C PRO A 265 27.60 -13.73 23.12
N VAL A 266 27.72 -12.42 22.89
CA VAL A 266 28.99 -11.69 22.99
C VAL A 266 29.46 -11.64 24.46
N PHE A 267 28.58 -11.35 25.41
CA PHE A 267 28.91 -11.36 26.84
C PHE A 267 29.26 -12.76 27.37
N ILE A 268 28.57 -13.80 26.87
CA ILE A 268 28.87 -15.19 27.22
C ILE A 268 30.26 -15.59 26.69
N ALA A 269 30.57 -15.21 25.43
CA ALA A 269 31.88 -15.48 24.84
C ALA A 269 33.03 -14.78 25.60
N ILE A 270 32.90 -13.50 25.94
CA ILE A 270 33.86 -12.74 26.71
C ILE A 270 34.01 -13.31 28.12
N GLY A 271 32.90 -13.64 28.80
CA GLY A 271 32.89 -14.22 30.14
C GLY A 271 33.57 -15.60 30.23
N ALA A 272 33.47 -16.39 29.15
CA ALA A 272 34.16 -17.70 29.08
C ALA A 272 35.65 -17.60 28.71
N PHE A 273 36.05 -16.59 27.93
CA PHE A 273 37.43 -16.41 27.48
C PHE A 273 38.38 -15.93 28.62
N ILE A 274 37.89 -15.10 29.53
CA ILE A 274 38.69 -14.55 30.62
C ILE A 274 39.23 -15.64 31.57
N PRO A 275 38.44 -16.61 32.08
CA PRO A 275 38.94 -17.69 32.89
C PRO A 275 39.92 -18.61 32.17
N LEU A 276 39.72 -18.83 30.86
CA LEU A 276 40.59 -19.69 30.04
C LEU A 276 41.96 -19.08 29.83
N LEU A 277 42.06 -17.76 29.65
CA LEU A 277 43.33 -17.03 29.60
C LEU A 277 44.09 -17.08 30.94
N PHE A 278 43.38 -16.97 32.07
CA PHE A 278 44.00 -17.09 33.40
C PHE A 278 44.50 -18.50 33.69
N CYS A 279 43.83 -19.53 33.16
CA CYS A 279 44.27 -20.92 33.30
C CYS A 279 45.56 -21.21 32.49
N LEU A 280 45.65 -20.62 31.27
CA LEU A 280 46.83 -20.77 30.39
C LEU A 280 48.08 -20.01 30.90
N CYS A 281 47.91 -18.94 31.67
CA CYS A 281 49.02 -18.19 32.26
C CYS A 281 49.57 -18.79 33.57
N ARG A 282 48.96 -19.87 34.10
CA ARG A 282 49.42 -20.58 35.32
C ARG A 282 50.04 -21.94 35.04
N LEU A 283 50.15 -22.35 33.79
CA LEU A 283 50.92 -23.49 33.32
C LEU A 283 52.26 -23.03 32.76
#